data_5de205e4af121d6e5d13725437645e20
#
_entry.id   5de205e4af121d6e5d13725437645e20
#
_cell.length_a   1.000
_cell.length_b   1.000
_cell.length_c   1.000
_cell.angle_alpha   90.00
_cell.angle_beta   90.00
_cell.angle_gamma   90.00
#
_symmetry.space_group_name_H-M   'P 1'
#
loop_
_entity.id
_entity.type
_entity.pdbx_description
1 polymer ?
#
loop_
_entity_poly.entity_id
_entity_poly.type
_entity_poly.pdbx_seq_one_letter_code
_entity_poly.pdbx_strand_id
1 'polypeptide(L)'
;MSERRRQPFLGRIRHVHMVGIGGIGMSSIAEVLLRRGYRVTGSDLKKGDVTNGLEARGAVIYEGHAAAQVGDADVVVHSSAVDPQTNPETQEAERRHIPLIARSVMLGELMRMKFGIGIAGTHGKTTTTSMTGLVVSEGGFDPTIIVGGKVAVFDSNAVAGEGDIIVIEADEYDRTFLRLTPSLAVITNIEEEHLDIYEDLNDIQNAFVQFANAVPFFGAAILCLDDPNVQAIVSRIDRRVVTYGLTRQAAIRAENLVREGLTSRFDVLHGNEMMGTIELKVPGRYNVLNALAAVAVGIELDVPFEKIHAALARFSGVHRRFEHVGEASGVLVVDDYAHHPTEVVATLEAANAGWPNRRIVTVFQPHLYSRTRDFEDAFARAFFNTDVLVVTDIFGAREEPIEGIDGRRIADGAERYGHRAVHYVPDKKKLPDFMLGLLQPGDVVLTMGAGDIWRYGRKIFQKLQENEGGMG
;
A
#
# COMPACT_ATOMS: atom_id res chain seq x y z
N MET A 1 28.89 4.52 -33.30
CA MET A 1 27.43 4.56 -32.99
C MET A 1 27.19 5.81 -32.17
N SER A 2 26.52 6.82 -32.74
CA SER A 2 26.29 8.12 -32.12
C SER A 2 25.44 7.94 -30.85
N GLU A 3 25.93 8.40 -29.70
CA GLU A 3 25.12 8.61 -28.52
C GLU A 3 23.93 9.50 -28.92
N ARG A 4 22.76 8.88 -29.13
CA ARG A 4 21.50 9.62 -29.17
C ARG A 4 21.39 10.34 -27.82
N ARG A 5 21.65 11.64 -27.79
CA ARG A 5 21.28 12.47 -26.64
C ARG A 5 19.79 12.23 -26.37
N ARG A 6 19.48 11.42 -25.34
CA ARG A 6 18.10 11.21 -24.90
C ARG A 6 17.53 12.58 -24.58
N GLN A 7 16.46 12.98 -25.26
CA GLN A 7 15.76 14.21 -24.89
C GLN A 7 15.25 14.02 -23.45
N PRO A 8 15.43 15.02 -22.59
CA PRO A 8 14.96 14.93 -21.23
C PRO A 8 13.45 14.75 -21.22
N PHE A 9 12.99 13.84 -20.39
CA PHE A 9 11.61 13.44 -20.21
C PHE A 9 10.68 14.63 -19.87
N LEU A 10 11.17 15.61 -19.09
CA LEU A 10 10.45 16.83 -18.70
C LEU A 10 10.90 18.06 -19.53
N GLY A 11 11.10 17.91 -20.82
CA GLY A 11 11.44 19.00 -21.72
C GLY A 11 12.76 19.70 -21.38
N ARG A 12 12.73 20.98 -20.98
CA ARG A 12 13.92 21.76 -20.64
C ARG A 12 14.38 21.61 -19.20
N ILE A 13 13.57 21.00 -18.33
CA ILE A 13 13.91 20.78 -16.91
C ILE A 13 15.15 19.90 -16.80
N ARG A 14 16.06 20.28 -15.91
CA ARG A 14 17.28 19.52 -15.57
C ARG A 14 17.45 19.35 -14.07
N HIS A 15 16.98 20.33 -13.30
CA HIS A 15 17.11 20.38 -11.87
C HIS A 15 15.73 20.46 -11.21
N VAL A 16 15.39 19.46 -10.40
CA VAL A 16 14.16 19.37 -9.63
C VAL A 16 14.49 19.50 -8.15
N HIS A 17 13.89 20.47 -7.48
CA HIS A 17 13.99 20.63 -6.03
C HIS A 17 12.69 20.09 -5.36
N MET A 18 12.84 19.26 -4.31
CA MET A 18 11.73 18.53 -3.71
C MET A 18 11.59 18.85 -2.22
N VAL A 19 10.50 19.52 -1.83
CA VAL A 19 10.21 19.91 -0.43
C VAL A 19 9.42 18.82 0.26
N GLY A 20 9.95 18.28 1.37
CA GLY A 20 9.42 17.06 2.03
C GLY A 20 9.85 15.77 1.31
N ILE A 21 11.09 15.72 0.83
CA ILE A 21 11.62 14.64 -0.03
C ILE A 21 11.68 13.27 0.66
N GLY A 22 11.76 13.22 1.99
CA GLY A 22 11.81 11.98 2.79
C GLY A 22 10.48 11.23 2.88
N GLY A 23 9.37 11.84 2.47
CA GLY A 23 8.08 11.15 2.38
C GLY A 23 8.12 10.02 1.34
N ILE A 24 7.44 8.87 1.61
CA ILE A 24 7.46 7.66 0.75
C ILE A 24 7.12 8.00 -0.71
N GLY A 25 6.04 8.74 -0.95
CA GLY A 25 5.63 9.09 -2.31
C GLY A 25 6.56 10.11 -3.00
N MET A 26 7.22 11.00 -2.23
CA MET A 26 8.20 11.96 -2.75
C MET A 26 9.51 11.26 -3.11
N SER A 27 10.00 10.40 -2.23
CA SER A 27 11.25 9.65 -2.44
C SER A 27 11.18 8.71 -3.65
N SER A 28 10.02 8.09 -3.88
CA SER A 28 9.77 7.27 -5.08
C SER A 28 9.95 8.06 -6.37
N ILE A 29 9.37 9.26 -6.44
CA ILE A 29 9.54 10.17 -7.58
C ILE A 29 11.01 10.62 -7.71
N ALA A 30 11.65 10.99 -6.59
CA ALA A 30 13.05 11.39 -6.56
C ALA A 30 13.96 10.29 -7.13
N GLU A 31 13.73 9.02 -6.75
CA GLU A 31 14.49 7.88 -7.25
C GLU A 31 14.33 7.71 -8.77
N VAL A 32 13.10 7.81 -9.28
CA VAL A 32 12.84 7.76 -10.73
C VAL A 32 13.55 8.88 -11.45
N LEU A 33 13.51 10.12 -10.94
CA LEU A 33 14.16 11.27 -11.55
C LEU A 33 15.69 11.13 -11.56
N LEU A 34 16.29 10.68 -10.44
CA LEU A 34 17.75 10.43 -10.36
C LEU A 34 18.20 9.39 -11.37
N ARG A 35 17.51 8.26 -11.48
CA ARG A 35 17.83 7.21 -12.47
C ARG A 35 17.65 7.68 -13.90
N ARG A 36 16.78 8.66 -14.15
CA ARG A 36 16.60 9.32 -15.45
C ARG A 36 17.63 10.42 -15.72
N GLY A 37 18.56 10.66 -14.80
CA GLY A 37 19.66 11.61 -14.96
C GLY A 37 19.31 13.05 -14.65
N TYR A 38 18.18 13.31 -13.96
CA TYR A 38 17.89 14.64 -13.44
C TYR A 38 18.76 14.94 -12.22
N ARG A 39 19.18 16.19 -12.07
CA ARG A 39 19.69 16.67 -10.81
C ARG A 39 18.52 16.82 -9.84
N VAL A 40 18.59 16.13 -8.70
CA VAL A 40 17.59 16.20 -7.65
C VAL A 40 18.21 16.79 -6.40
N THR A 41 17.62 17.86 -5.91
CA THR A 41 17.88 18.39 -4.58
C THR A 41 16.56 18.37 -3.78
N GLY A 42 16.65 18.44 -2.47
CA GLY A 42 15.43 18.52 -1.67
C GLY A 42 15.70 18.73 -0.20
N SER A 43 14.64 18.96 0.54
CA SER A 43 14.66 19.22 1.98
C SER A 43 13.67 18.32 2.73
N ASP A 44 13.96 18.04 3.98
CA ASP A 44 13.03 17.42 4.91
C ASP A 44 13.31 17.92 6.33
N LEU A 45 12.32 17.84 7.22
CA LEU A 45 12.46 18.25 8.63
C LEU A 45 13.60 17.53 9.33
N LYS A 46 13.78 16.23 9.02
CA LYS A 46 14.85 15.38 9.56
C LYS A 46 15.35 14.41 8.50
N LYS A 47 16.66 14.20 8.47
CA LYS A 47 17.23 13.10 7.68
C LYS A 47 16.99 11.75 8.37
N GLY A 48 16.84 10.71 7.56
CA GLY A 48 16.62 9.33 7.99
C GLY A 48 16.99 8.34 6.90
N ASP A 49 16.64 7.08 7.06
CA ASP A 49 17.05 5.99 6.14
C ASP A 49 16.66 6.27 4.68
N VAL A 50 15.47 6.83 4.46
CA VAL A 50 14.97 7.18 3.12
C VAL A 50 15.85 8.26 2.47
N THR A 51 16.10 9.34 3.17
CA THR A 51 16.91 10.46 2.66
C THR A 51 18.36 10.05 2.46
N ASN A 52 18.95 9.27 3.37
CA ASN A 52 20.30 8.71 3.24
C ASN A 52 20.40 7.80 2.00
N GLY A 53 19.37 7.01 1.73
CA GLY A 53 19.28 6.19 0.53
C GLY A 53 19.26 7.00 -0.78
N LEU A 54 18.60 8.16 -0.80
CA LEU A 54 18.59 9.07 -1.94
C LEU A 54 19.93 9.78 -2.11
N GLU A 55 20.59 10.21 -1.02
CA GLU A 55 21.94 10.80 -1.07
C GLU A 55 22.96 9.80 -1.64
N ALA A 56 22.90 8.53 -1.24
CA ALA A 56 23.74 7.48 -1.81
C ALA A 56 23.53 7.28 -3.32
N ARG A 57 22.37 7.71 -3.87
CA ARG A 57 22.05 7.69 -5.30
C ARG A 57 22.32 9.00 -6.02
N GLY A 58 22.86 10.01 -5.31
CA GLY A 58 23.31 11.28 -5.90
C GLY A 58 22.36 12.46 -5.69
N ALA A 59 21.34 12.35 -4.86
CA ALA A 59 20.55 13.51 -4.42
C ALA A 59 21.36 14.41 -3.46
N VAL A 60 21.07 15.69 -3.45
CA VAL A 60 21.55 16.62 -2.42
C VAL A 60 20.39 16.96 -1.50
N ILE A 61 20.49 16.57 -0.23
CA ILE A 61 19.39 16.71 0.74
C ILE A 61 19.77 17.60 1.89
N TYR A 62 18.91 18.55 2.17
CA TYR A 62 19.04 19.50 3.27
C TYR A 62 18.14 19.10 4.44
N GLU A 63 18.61 19.30 5.68
CA GLU A 63 17.81 19.15 6.87
C GLU A 63 17.19 20.50 7.25
N GLY A 64 15.90 20.53 7.54
CA GLY A 64 15.11 21.75 7.71
C GLY A 64 14.80 22.42 6.36
N HIS A 65 14.06 23.53 6.43
CA HIS A 65 13.59 24.27 5.27
C HIS A 65 14.17 25.70 5.24
N ALA A 66 14.78 26.10 4.12
CA ALA A 66 15.31 27.45 3.95
C ALA A 66 15.26 27.89 2.47
N ALA A 67 14.89 29.14 2.20
CA ALA A 67 14.76 29.73 0.87
C ALA A 67 16.01 29.51 -0.02
N ALA A 68 17.21 29.57 0.56
CA ALA A 68 18.47 29.40 -0.18
C ALA A 68 18.65 27.98 -0.77
N GLN A 69 17.93 26.97 -0.24
CA GLN A 69 18.05 25.57 -0.67
C GLN A 69 17.43 25.32 -2.04
N VAL A 70 16.51 26.19 -2.50
CA VAL A 70 15.92 26.13 -3.86
C VAL A 70 17.02 26.25 -4.94
N GLY A 71 18.10 26.98 -4.66
CA GLY A 71 19.25 27.10 -5.55
C GLY A 71 18.88 27.54 -6.98
N ASP A 72 19.37 26.82 -7.99
CA ASP A 72 19.11 27.00 -9.41
C ASP A 72 18.06 26.00 -9.97
N ALA A 73 17.08 25.61 -9.16
CA ALA A 73 16.05 24.67 -9.56
C ALA A 73 15.19 25.20 -10.73
N ASP A 74 14.89 24.33 -11.69
CA ASP A 74 14.00 24.61 -12.80
C ASP A 74 12.51 24.43 -12.40
N VAL A 75 12.25 23.61 -11.39
CA VAL A 75 10.93 23.34 -10.82
C VAL A 75 11.06 22.96 -9.35
N VAL A 76 10.10 23.38 -8.55
CA VAL A 76 9.95 22.97 -7.14
C VAL A 76 8.72 22.09 -7.00
N VAL A 77 8.90 20.90 -6.39
CA VAL A 77 7.85 19.94 -6.12
C VAL A 77 7.64 19.86 -4.61
N HIS A 78 6.41 20.03 -4.12
CA HIS A 78 6.13 19.94 -2.69
C HIS A 78 5.26 18.74 -2.33
N SER A 79 5.52 18.17 -1.14
CA SER A 79 4.66 17.15 -0.53
C SER A 79 3.32 17.72 -0.11
N SER A 80 2.27 16.92 -0.03
CA SER A 80 0.97 17.29 0.55
C SER A 80 1.06 17.63 2.04
N ALA A 81 2.12 17.18 2.74
CA ALA A 81 2.37 17.52 4.15
C ALA A 81 2.99 18.90 4.33
N VAL A 82 3.38 19.58 3.26
CA VAL A 82 3.99 20.93 3.27
C VAL A 82 2.93 21.95 2.88
N ASP A 83 2.70 22.91 3.76
CA ASP A 83 1.86 24.07 3.43
C ASP A 83 2.66 25.03 2.52
N PRO A 84 2.27 25.20 1.25
CA PRO A 84 3.01 26.03 0.32
C PRO A 84 2.94 27.52 0.65
N GLN A 85 1.99 27.96 1.48
CA GLN A 85 1.85 29.36 1.86
C GLN A 85 2.84 29.79 2.96
N THR A 86 3.30 28.86 3.76
CA THR A 86 4.15 29.14 4.94
C THR A 86 5.57 28.61 4.83
N ASN A 87 5.82 27.65 3.93
CA ASN A 87 7.17 27.09 3.76
C ASN A 87 8.10 28.06 3.02
N PRO A 88 9.34 28.33 3.53
CA PRO A 88 10.25 29.31 2.94
C PRO A 88 10.76 28.95 1.54
N GLU A 89 10.80 27.67 1.17
CA GLU A 89 11.28 27.22 -0.14
C GLU A 89 10.20 27.38 -1.21
N THR A 90 8.95 27.12 -0.86
CA THR A 90 7.81 27.33 -1.76
C THR A 90 7.57 28.81 -2.00
N GLN A 91 7.66 29.66 -0.95
CA GLN A 91 7.60 31.12 -1.07
C GLN A 91 8.74 31.68 -1.93
N GLU A 92 9.95 31.13 -1.82
CA GLU A 92 11.08 31.54 -2.65
C GLU A 92 10.88 31.15 -4.12
N ALA A 93 10.31 29.97 -4.39
CA ALA A 93 9.97 29.54 -5.74
C ALA A 93 8.94 30.50 -6.37
N GLU A 94 7.88 30.87 -5.65
CA GLU A 94 6.88 31.84 -6.12
C GLU A 94 7.51 33.22 -6.37
N ARG A 95 8.32 33.74 -5.43
CA ARG A 95 9.02 35.01 -5.57
C ARG A 95 9.90 35.08 -6.81
N ARG A 96 10.54 33.95 -7.18
CA ARG A 96 11.42 33.85 -8.35
C ARG A 96 10.71 33.40 -9.61
N HIS A 97 9.38 33.18 -9.58
CA HIS A 97 8.59 32.64 -10.68
C HIS A 97 9.09 31.27 -11.18
N ILE A 98 9.65 30.45 -10.28
CA ILE A 98 9.97 29.05 -10.56
C ILE A 98 8.68 28.24 -10.45
N PRO A 99 8.35 27.37 -11.43
CA PRO A 99 7.17 26.51 -11.35
C PRO A 99 7.13 25.76 -10.03
N LEU A 100 6.07 25.98 -9.27
CA LEU A 100 5.77 25.29 -8.00
C LEU A 100 4.61 24.32 -8.24
N ILE A 101 4.85 23.03 -8.06
CA ILE A 101 3.85 22.00 -8.32
C ILE A 101 3.72 21.02 -7.16
N ALA A 102 2.51 20.51 -6.94
CA ALA A 102 2.29 19.45 -5.98
C ALA A 102 2.86 18.10 -6.46
N ARG A 103 3.20 17.20 -5.54
CA ARG A 103 3.63 15.82 -5.81
C ARG A 103 2.73 15.11 -6.83
N SER A 104 1.42 15.23 -6.68
CA SER A 104 0.44 14.59 -7.57
C SER A 104 0.51 15.08 -9.02
N VAL A 105 0.85 16.37 -9.23
CA VAL A 105 1.05 16.93 -10.57
C VAL A 105 2.30 16.30 -11.21
N MET A 106 3.41 16.23 -10.48
CA MET A 106 4.63 15.57 -10.99
C MET A 106 4.36 14.10 -11.33
N LEU A 107 3.61 13.39 -10.50
CA LEU A 107 3.25 12.00 -10.75
C LEU A 107 2.38 11.85 -12.01
N GLY A 108 1.42 12.76 -12.22
CA GLY A 108 0.62 12.83 -13.43
C GLY A 108 1.45 13.09 -14.70
N GLU A 109 2.43 14.00 -14.62
CA GLU A 109 3.35 14.26 -15.73
C GLU A 109 4.23 13.03 -16.06
N LEU A 110 4.70 12.31 -15.03
CA LEU A 110 5.44 11.06 -15.24
C LEU A 110 4.57 9.98 -15.94
N MET A 111 3.28 9.89 -15.57
CA MET A 111 2.35 8.93 -16.20
C MET A 111 2.00 9.33 -17.63
N ARG A 112 1.76 10.61 -17.90
CA ARG A 112 1.33 11.14 -19.21
C ARG A 112 2.28 10.77 -20.36
N MET A 113 3.55 10.56 -20.05
CA MET A 113 4.60 10.29 -21.03
C MET A 113 4.74 8.81 -21.38
N LYS A 114 3.93 7.93 -20.76
CA LYS A 114 4.02 6.48 -20.90
C LYS A 114 2.65 5.84 -20.98
N PHE A 115 2.59 4.56 -21.32
CA PHE A 115 1.38 3.78 -21.13
C PHE A 115 1.15 3.57 -19.63
N GLY A 116 0.24 4.36 -19.06
CA GLY A 116 -0.01 4.42 -17.63
C GLY A 116 -0.95 3.30 -17.16
N ILE A 117 -0.57 2.60 -16.10
CA ILE A 117 -1.42 1.65 -15.37
C ILE A 117 -1.60 2.23 -13.98
N GLY A 118 -2.82 2.66 -13.65
CA GLY A 118 -3.16 3.23 -12.35
C GLY A 118 -3.92 2.21 -11.50
N ILE A 119 -3.42 1.90 -10.31
CA ILE A 119 -4.05 0.98 -9.38
C ILE A 119 -4.68 1.77 -8.24
N ALA A 120 -5.99 1.85 -8.23
CA ALA A 120 -6.79 2.57 -7.22
C ALA A 120 -7.67 1.60 -6.42
N GLY A 121 -8.23 2.10 -5.34
CA GLY A 121 -9.13 1.38 -4.43
C GLY A 121 -8.81 1.69 -2.98
N THR A 122 -9.75 1.52 -2.09
CA THR A 122 -9.54 1.79 -0.66
C THR A 122 -8.45 0.88 -0.09
N HIS A 123 -8.48 -0.41 -0.40
CA HIS A 123 -7.52 -1.41 0.09
C HIS A 123 -6.85 -2.18 -1.04
N GLY A 124 -5.67 -2.76 -0.75
CA GLY A 124 -4.96 -3.63 -1.68
C GLY A 124 -4.12 -2.92 -2.74
N LYS A 125 -4.13 -1.59 -2.84
CA LYS A 125 -3.39 -0.79 -3.82
C LYS A 125 -1.92 -1.21 -3.96
N THR A 126 -1.18 -1.14 -2.85
CA THR A 126 0.26 -1.43 -2.79
C THR A 126 0.58 -2.85 -3.27
N THR A 127 -0.18 -3.83 -2.78
CA THR A 127 -0.01 -5.24 -3.15
C THR A 127 -0.31 -5.48 -4.63
N THR A 128 -1.42 -4.93 -5.12
CA THR A 128 -1.83 -5.05 -6.54
C THR A 128 -0.83 -4.35 -7.46
N THR A 129 -0.36 -3.14 -7.11
CA THR A 129 0.67 -2.42 -7.86
C THR A 129 1.96 -3.24 -7.96
N SER A 130 2.35 -3.88 -6.86
CA SER A 130 3.56 -4.72 -6.80
C SER A 130 3.42 -5.98 -7.65
N MET A 131 2.30 -6.70 -7.54
CA MET A 131 2.01 -7.88 -8.39
C MET A 131 1.93 -7.50 -9.87
N THR A 132 1.25 -6.40 -10.20
CA THR A 132 1.16 -5.87 -11.57
C THR A 132 2.53 -5.51 -12.10
N GLY A 133 3.35 -4.82 -11.29
CA GLY A 133 4.73 -4.48 -11.68
C GLY A 133 5.57 -5.71 -12.01
N LEU A 134 5.44 -6.80 -11.24
CA LEU A 134 6.12 -8.07 -11.52
C LEU A 134 5.62 -8.71 -12.82
N VAL A 135 4.30 -8.75 -13.04
CA VAL A 135 3.70 -9.31 -14.26
C VAL A 135 4.18 -8.56 -15.50
N VAL A 136 4.16 -7.22 -15.44
CA VAL A 136 4.63 -6.37 -16.56
C VAL A 136 6.14 -6.54 -16.79
N SER A 137 6.93 -6.64 -15.71
CA SER A 137 8.38 -6.89 -15.81
C SER A 137 8.69 -8.25 -16.43
N GLU A 138 8.02 -9.32 -15.99
CA GLU A 138 8.20 -10.67 -16.53
C GLU A 138 7.69 -10.76 -17.97
N GLY A 139 6.69 -9.93 -18.33
CA GLY A 139 6.24 -9.70 -19.70
C GLY A 139 7.34 -9.19 -20.63
N GLY A 140 8.40 -8.58 -20.08
CA GLY A 140 9.55 -8.05 -20.85
C GLY A 140 9.44 -6.57 -21.17
N PHE A 141 8.55 -5.83 -20.48
CA PHE A 141 8.29 -4.41 -20.79
C PHE A 141 9.23 -3.42 -20.06
N ASP A 142 10.04 -3.87 -19.11
CA ASP A 142 10.93 -3.03 -18.30
C ASP A 142 10.23 -1.77 -17.74
N PRO A 143 9.16 -1.92 -16.90
CA PRO A 143 8.31 -0.81 -16.48
C PRO A 143 8.98 0.12 -15.48
N THR A 144 8.54 1.39 -15.45
CA THR A 144 8.66 2.23 -14.26
C THR A 144 7.55 1.84 -13.28
N ILE A 145 7.88 1.57 -12.01
CA ILE A 145 6.92 1.17 -10.98
C ILE A 145 7.04 2.14 -9.80
N ILE A 146 5.92 2.70 -9.34
CA ILE A 146 5.86 3.61 -8.18
C ILE A 146 4.80 3.08 -7.22
N VAL A 147 5.25 2.70 -6.02
CA VAL A 147 4.43 2.04 -5.00
C VAL A 147 4.44 2.85 -3.70
N GLY A 148 3.35 2.82 -2.95
CA GLY A 148 3.22 3.51 -1.66
C GLY A 148 3.97 2.85 -0.49
N GLY A 149 4.59 1.68 -0.69
CA GLY A 149 5.32 0.92 0.32
C GLY A 149 6.56 0.23 -0.23
N LYS A 150 7.46 -0.22 0.67
CA LYS A 150 8.65 -0.98 0.28
C LYS A 150 8.24 -2.41 -0.14
N VAL A 151 8.57 -2.80 -1.36
CA VAL A 151 8.26 -4.11 -1.92
C VAL A 151 9.46 -5.04 -1.77
N ALA A 152 9.29 -6.19 -1.13
CA ALA A 152 10.38 -7.11 -0.82
C ALA A 152 11.16 -7.56 -2.07
N VAL A 153 10.45 -7.85 -3.17
CA VAL A 153 11.08 -8.31 -4.43
C VAL A 153 11.92 -7.22 -5.11
N PHE A 154 11.58 -5.94 -4.91
CA PHE A 154 12.32 -4.82 -5.51
C PHE A 154 13.33 -4.18 -4.55
N ASP A 155 13.27 -4.53 -3.26
CA ASP A 155 13.98 -3.86 -2.15
C ASP A 155 13.86 -2.31 -2.17
N SER A 156 12.79 -1.81 -2.79
CA SER A 156 12.53 -0.39 -3.01
C SER A 156 11.02 -0.12 -3.10
N ASN A 157 10.64 1.14 -2.98
CA ASN A 157 9.30 1.65 -3.27
C ASN A 157 9.17 2.21 -4.70
N ALA A 158 10.24 2.17 -5.50
CA ALA A 158 10.21 2.55 -6.90
C ALA A 158 11.21 1.71 -7.73
N VAL A 159 10.80 1.42 -8.96
CA VAL A 159 11.66 0.85 -10.00
C VAL A 159 11.62 1.79 -11.21
N ALA A 160 12.76 2.27 -11.66
CA ALA A 160 12.83 3.10 -12.85
C ALA A 160 13.28 2.26 -14.05
N GLY A 161 12.33 1.59 -14.70
CA GLY A 161 12.56 0.88 -15.95
C GLY A 161 12.66 1.84 -17.15
N GLU A 162 13.30 1.39 -18.22
CA GLU A 162 13.50 2.16 -19.44
C GLU A 162 12.35 2.00 -20.46
N GLY A 163 11.45 1.03 -20.25
CA GLY A 163 10.33 0.75 -21.16
C GLY A 163 9.24 1.84 -21.12
N ASP A 164 8.26 1.67 -22.00
CA ASP A 164 7.19 2.65 -22.24
C ASP A 164 5.99 2.48 -21.30
N ILE A 165 6.06 1.59 -20.30
CA ILE A 165 5.00 1.37 -19.33
C ILE A 165 5.37 1.98 -17.97
N ILE A 166 4.37 2.55 -17.31
CA ILE A 166 4.47 2.98 -15.91
C ILE A 166 3.30 2.41 -15.10
N VAL A 167 3.60 1.79 -13.97
CA VAL A 167 2.62 1.26 -13.01
C VAL A 167 2.67 2.13 -11.76
N ILE A 168 1.55 2.72 -11.39
CA ILE A 168 1.46 3.68 -10.29
C ILE A 168 0.35 3.29 -9.33
N GLU A 169 0.66 3.32 -8.04
CA GLU A 169 -0.34 3.31 -6.98
C GLU A 169 -1.08 4.64 -6.97
N ALA A 170 -2.37 4.61 -7.31
CA ALA A 170 -3.24 5.77 -7.44
C ALA A 170 -4.03 5.97 -6.13
N ASP A 171 -3.51 6.85 -5.27
CA ASP A 171 -4.07 7.13 -3.96
C ASP A 171 -5.28 8.08 -4.06
N GLU A 172 -6.43 7.67 -3.53
CA GLU A 172 -7.67 8.44 -3.50
C GLU A 172 -7.65 9.56 -2.46
N TYR A 173 -6.76 9.50 -1.47
CA TYR A 173 -6.59 10.57 -0.50
C TYR A 173 -6.32 11.92 -1.21
N ASP A 174 -6.89 13.02 -0.74
CA ASP A 174 -6.84 14.36 -1.35
C ASP A 174 -7.32 14.39 -2.81
N ARG A 175 -8.03 13.37 -3.31
CA ARG A 175 -8.47 13.25 -4.72
C ARG A 175 -7.31 13.34 -5.71
N THR A 176 -6.07 13.08 -5.26
CA THR A 176 -4.86 13.26 -6.09
C THR A 176 -4.81 12.29 -7.27
N PHE A 177 -5.42 11.10 -7.14
CA PHE A 177 -5.51 10.13 -8.24
C PHE A 177 -6.27 10.65 -9.47
N LEU A 178 -7.16 11.66 -9.31
CA LEU A 178 -7.87 12.31 -10.42
C LEU A 178 -6.94 13.13 -11.34
N ARG A 179 -5.70 13.39 -10.92
CA ARG A 179 -4.69 14.02 -11.78
C ARG A 179 -3.96 13.01 -12.68
N LEU A 180 -4.15 11.72 -12.43
CA LEU A 180 -3.58 10.66 -13.25
C LEU A 180 -4.45 10.41 -14.48
N THR A 181 -3.80 10.08 -15.59
CA THR A 181 -4.45 9.75 -16.85
C THR A 181 -4.03 8.34 -17.29
N PRO A 182 -4.51 7.29 -16.61
CA PRO A 182 -4.10 5.93 -16.90
C PRO A 182 -4.66 5.44 -18.25
N SER A 183 -3.90 4.58 -18.94
CA SER A 183 -4.39 3.80 -20.07
C SER A 183 -5.17 2.57 -19.58
N LEU A 184 -4.75 1.98 -18.45
CA LEU A 184 -5.51 0.98 -17.71
C LEU A 184 -5.76 1.48 -16.28
N ALA A 185 -7.02 1.59 -15.88
CA ALA A 185 -7.45 1.98 -14.54
C ALA A 185 -7.95 0.74 -13.80
N VAL A 186 -7.25 0.30 -12.78
CA VAL A 186 -7.66 -0.82 -11.91
C VAL A 186 -8.32 -0.27 -10.67
N ILE A 187 -9.50 -0.80 -10.31
CA ILE A 187 -10.20 -0.49 -9.06
C ILE A 187 -10.40 -1.79 -8.27
N THR A 188 -9.79 -1.86 -7.09
CA THR A 188 -9.81 -3.06 -6.25
C THR A 188 -11.07 -3.18 -5.40
N ASN A 189 -11.44 -2.13 -4.71
CA ASN A 189 -12.62 -2.00 -3.86
C ASN A 189 -12.89 -0.53 -3.56
N ILE A 190 -14.08 -0.22 -3.05
CA ILE A 190 -14.48 1.12 -2.64
C ILE A 190 -15.17 1.01 -1.29
N GLU A 191 -14.62 1.64 -0.27
CA GLU A 191 -15.21 1.74 1.06
C GLU A 191 -15.30 3.19 1.52
N GLU A 192 -16.09 3.42 2.54
CA GLU A 192 -16.23 4.71 3.18
C GLU A 192 -15.00 4.99 4.04
N GLU A 193 -14.09 5.78 3.49
CA GLU A 193 -12.85 6.21 4.15
C GLU A 193 -12.56 7.67 3.79
N HIS A 194 -11.66 8.34 4.52
CA HIS A 194 -11.26 9.73 4.26
C HIS A 194 -12.44 10.73 4.30
N LEU A 195 -13.32 10.59 5.32
CA LEU A 195 -14.49 11.45 5.53
C LEU A 195 -14.12 12.91 5.90
N ASP A 196 -12.84 13.21 6.08
CA ASP A 196 -12.28 14.56 6.13
C ASP A 196 -12.16 15.22 4.73
N ILE A 197 -12.18 14.42 3.66
CA ILE A 197 -12.02 14.86 2.26
C ILE A 197 -13.28 14.62 1.44
N TYR A 198 -14.00 13.53 1.70
CA TYR A 198 -15.20 13.11 1.00
C TYR A 198 -16.44 13.33 1.88
N GLU A 199 -17.52 13.78 1.26
CA GLU A 199 -18.77 14.03 1.99
C GLU A 199 -19.47 12.74 2.42
N ASP A 200 -19.46 11.72 1.54
CA ASP A 200 -20.10 10.42 1.75
C ASP A 200 -19.57 9.37 0.75
N LEU A 201 -20.07 8.14 0.87
CA LEU A 201 -19.74 7.05 -0.05
C LEU A 201 -20.05 7.38 -1.51
N ASN A 202 -21.11 8.13 -1.79
CA ASN A 202 -21.48 8.50 -3.16
C ASN A 202 -20.47 9.47 -3.76
N ASP A 203 -19.93 10.39 -2.97
CA ASP A 203 -18.86 11.31 -3.40
C ASP A 203 -17.56 10.53 -3.69
N ILE A 204 -17.22 9.51 -2.85
CA ILE A 204 -16.12 8.59 -3.13
C ILE A 204 -16.36 7.85 -4.45
N GLN A 205 -17.54 7.25 -4.64
CA GLN A 205 -17.90 6.56 -5.88
C GLN A 205 -17.81 7.48 -7.11
N ASN A 206 -18.24 8.74 -6.99
CA ASN A 206 -18.12 9.74 -8.07
C ASN A 206 -16.65 9.96 -8.46
N ALA A 207 -15.74 10.04 -7.50
CA ALA A 207 -14.32 10.19 -7.76
C ALA A 207 -13.74 8.95 -8.49
N PHE A 208 -14.11 7.73 -8.07
CA PHE A 208 -13.70 6.51 -8.77
C PHE A 208 -14.26 6.41 -10.20
N VAL A 209 -15.50 6.83 -10.43
CA VAL A 209 -16.09 6.94 -11.78
C VAL A 209 -15.29 7.92 -12.64
N GLN A 210 -14.91 9.08 -12.11
CA GLN A 210 -14.07 10.05 -12.83
C GLN A 210 -12.71 9.44 -13.19
N PHE A 211 -12.06 8.73 -12.24
CA PHE A 211 -10.79 8.06 -12.48
C PHE A 211 -10.90 6.97 -13.58
N ALA A 212 -11.93 6.12 -13.52
CA ALA A 212 -12.18 5.09 -14.53
C ALA A 212 -12.47 5.71 -15.90
N ASN A 213 -13.23 6.82 -15.97
CA ASN A 213 -13.56 7.51 -17.21
C ASN A 213 -12.42 8.38 -17.78
N ALA A 214 -11.32 8.60 -17.01
CA ALA A 214 -10.11 9.23 -17.53
C ALA A 214 -9.32 8.33 -18.50
N VAL A 215 -9.63 7.04 -18.56
CA VAL A 215 -9.04 6.09 -19.50
C VAL A 215 -9.34 6.47 -20.95
N PRO A 216 -8.35 6.44 -21.88
CA PRO A 216 -8.57 6.74 -23.29
C PRO A 216 -9.43 5.65 -23.97
N PHE A 217 -9.94 5.95 -25.17
CA PHE A 217 -10.85 5.05 -25.91
C PHE A 217 -10.24 3.66 -26.21
N PHE A 218 -8.92 3.55 -26.25
CA PHE A 218 -8.19 2.30 -26.52
C PHE A 218 -7.81 1.53 -25.25
N GLY A 219 -8.03 2.12 -24.07
CA GLY A 219 -7.72 1.52 -22.79
C GLY A 219 -8.89 0.76 -22.17
N ALA A 220 -8.78 0.45 -20.88
CA ALA A 220 -9.83 -0.25 -20.12
C ALA A 220 -9.86 0.15 -18.64
N ALA A 221 -11.05 0.11 -18.05
CA ALA A 221 -11.27 0.07 -16.62
C ALA A 221 -11.36 -1.41 -16.17
N ILE A 222 -10.49 -1.81 -15.25
CA ILE A 222 -10.39 -3.17 -14.71
C ILE A 222 -10.98 -3.17 -13.30
N LEU A 223 -12.11 -3.84 -13.10
CA LEU A 223 -12.97 -3.67 -11.92
C LEU A 223 -13.17 -4.98 -11.16
N CYS A 224 -12.99 -4.93 -9.83
CA CYS A 224 -13.31 -6.05 -8.95
C CYS A 224 -14.81 -6.23 -8.79
N LEU A 225 -15.37 -7.29 -9.37
CA LEU A 225 -16.81 -7.53 -9.33
C LEU A 225 -17.29 -8.19 -8.02
N ASP A 226 -16.37 -8.52 -7.10
CA ASP A 226 -16.73 -9.04 -5.77
C ASP A 226 -17.06 -7.93 -4.76
N ASP A 227 -16.73 -6.68 -5.10
CA ASP A 227 -17.01 -5.51 -4.25
C ASP A 227 -18.34 -4.86 -4.63
N PRO A 228 -19.31 -4.71 -3.70
CA PRO A 228 -20.64 -4.19 -4.01
C PRO A 228 -20.62 -2.71 -4.42
N ASN A 229 -19.68 -1.91 -3.90
CA ASN A 229 -19.57 -0.50 -4.24
C ASN A 229 -18.92 -0.30 -5.62
N VAL A 230 -18.00 -1.20 -6.01
CA VAL A 230 -17.49 -1.26 -7.38
C VAL A 230 -18.61 -1.70 -8.34
N GLN A 231 -19.43 -2.69 -7.99
CA GLN A 231 -20.59 -3.08 -8.80
C GLN A 231 -21.53 -1.89 -9.05
N ALA A 232 -21.77 -1.07 -8.02
CA ALA A 232 -22.68 0.08 -8.10
C ALA A 232 -22.23 1.14 -9.11
N ILE A 233 -20.95 1.22 -9.44
CA ILE A 233 -20.41 2.21 -10.38
C ILE A 233 -20.24 1.68 -11.81
N VAL A 234 -20.31 0.36 -12.05
CA VAL A 234 -20.06 -0.24 -13.38
C VAL A 234 -20.87 0.43 -14.48
N SER A 235 -22.18 0.64 -14.26
CA SER A 235 -23.08 1.26 -15.25
C SER A 235 -22.82 2.75 -15.52
N ARG A 236 -21.96 3.38 -14.73
CA ARG A 236 -21.60 4.81 -14.83
C ARG A 236 -20.27 5.04 -15.56
N ILE A 237 -19.63 3.94 -16.01
CA ILE A 237 -18.35 3.98 -16.69
C ILE A 237 -18.59 3.91 -18.21
N ASP A 238 -18.21 4.95 -18.93
CA ASP A 238 -18.37 5.10 -20.39
C ASP A 238 -17.17 4.53 -21.16
N ARG A 239 -16.33 3.73 -20.52
CA ARG A 239 -15.13 3.12 -21.10
C ARG A 239 -15.26 1.61 -21.15
N ARG A 240 -14.41 0.95 -21.92
CA ARG A 240 -14.37 -0.49 -21.93
C ARG A 240 -14.08 -1.01 -20.52
N VAL A 241 -14.94 -1.89 -20.03
CA VAL A 241 -14.82 -2.50 -18.70
C VAL A 241 -14.37 -3.94 -18.84
N VAL A 242 -13.36 -4.31 -18.06
CA VAL A 242 -12.92 -5.69 -17.83
C VAL A 242 -13.17 -6.01 -16.37
N THR A 243 -13.92 -7.07 -16.09
CA THR A 243 -14.24 -7.44 -14.72
C THR A 243 -13.39 -8.61 -14.24
N TYR A 244 -13.01 -8.59 -12.97
CA TYR A 244 -12.34 -9.71 -12.33
C TYR A 244 -12.94 -10.01 -10.95
N GLY A 245 -12.76 -11.24 -10.45
CA GLY A 245 -13.28 -11.62 -9.14
C GLY A 245 -13.34 -13.12 -8.93
N LEU A 246 -14.00 -13.54 -7.84
CA LEU A 246 -14.33 -14.94 -7.56
C LEU A 246 -15.77 -15.26 -8.00
N THR A 247 -16.56 -14.23 -8.27
CA THR A 247 -17.93 -14.40 -8.76
C THR A 247 -17.94 -14.93 -10.19
N ARG A 248 -18.90 -15.78 -10.52
CA ARG A 248 -19.05 -16.37 -11.86
C ARG A 248 -19.32 -15.36 -12.98
N GLN A 249 -19.77 -14.16 -12.62
CA GLN A 249 -20.05 -13.08 -13.58
C GLN A 249 -18.81 -12.31 -14.00
N ALA A 250 -17.67 -12.47 -13.28
CA ALA A 250 -16.43 -11.84 -13.65
C ALA A 250 -15.83 -12.45 -14.93
N ALA A 251 -15.32 -11.61 -15.83
CA ALA A 251 -14.68 -12.04 -17.06
C ALA A 251 -13.40 -12.84 -16.78
N ILE A 252 -12.63 -12.39 -15.79
CA ILE A 252 -11.43 -13.09 -15.31
C ILE A 252 -11.70 -13.52 -13.87
N ARG A 253 -11.70 -14.83 -13.63
CA ARG A 253 -12.08 -15.32 -12.30
C ARG A 253 -11.19 -16.43 -11.78
N ALA A 254 -11.17 -16.59 -10.44
CA ALA A 254 -10.55 -17.73 -9.80
C ALA A 254 -11.61 -18.76 -9.38
N GLU A 255 -11.28 -20.03 -9.61
CA GLU A 255 -12.04 -21.20 -9.13
C GLU A 255 -11.10 -22.14 -8.36
N ASN A 256 -11.67 -23.13 -7.67
CA ASN A 256 -10.91 -24.16 -6.94
C ASN A 256 -9.87 -23.61 -5.96
N LEU A 257 -10.25 -22.54 -5.22
CA LEU A 257 -9.35 -21.88 -4.27
C LEU A 257 -9.05 -22.79 -3.07
N VAL A 258 -7.78 -23.16 -2.92
CA VAL A 258 -7.22 -23.87 -1.77
C VAL A 258 -6.26 -22.93 -1.02
N ARG A 259 -6.37 -22.91 0.31
CA ARG A 259 -5.53 -22.08 1.20
C ARG A 259 -4.89 -22.98 2.24
N GLU A 260 -3.56 -22.90 2.37
CA GLU A 260 -2.78 -23.71 3.30
C GLU A 260 -1.55 -22.92 3.78
N GLY A 261 -1.48 -22.68 5.08
CA GLY A 261 -0.43 -21.84 5.67
C GLY A 261 -0.36 -20.47 5.02
N LEU A 262 0.81 -20.13 4.48
CA LEU A 262 1.04 -18.87 3.75
C LEU A 262 0.70 -18.95 2.26
N THR A 263 0.20 -20.07 1.76
CA THR A 263 -0.04 -20.25 0.32
C THR A 263 -1.51 -20.20 -0.05
N SER A 264 -1.79 -19.69 -1.25
CA SER A 264 -3.11 -19.72 -1.88
C SER A 264 -2.96 -20.27 -3.31
N ARG A 265 -3.65 -21.37 -3.64
CA ARG A 265 -3.64 -21.98 -4.96
C ARG A 265 -5.04 -21.90 -5.57
N PHE A 266 -5.13 -21.50 -6.82
CA PHE A 266 -6.41 -21.36 -7.53
C PHE A 266 -6.23 -21.47 -9.03
N ASP A 267 -7.31 -21.89 -9.72
CA ASP A 267 -7.37 -21.92 -11.16
C ASP A 267 -7.88 -20.58 -11.70
N VAL A 268 -7.28 -20.10 -12.80
CA VAL A 268 -7.66 -18.85 -13.47
C VAL A 268 -8.44 -19.19 -14.73
N LEU A 269 -9.61 -18.58 -14.88
CA LEU A 269 -10.44 -18.66 -16.07
C LEU A 269 -10.61 -17.27 -16.69
N HIS A 270 -10.56 -17.21 -18.03
CA HIS A 270 -10.96 -16.05 -18.82
C HIS A 270 -12.20 -16.43 -19.64
N GLY A 271 -13.35 -15.83 -19.31
CA GLY A 271 -14.63 -16.33 -19.79
C GLY A 271 -14.87 -17.77 -19.30
N ASN A 272 -14.96 -18.72 -20.23
CA ASN A 272 -15.10 -20.14 -19.94
C ASN A 272 -13.82 -20.95 -20.19
N GLU A 273 -12.75 -20.30 -20.61
CA GLU A 273 -11.48 -20.94 -20.92
C GLU A 273 -10.58 -20.96 -19.68
N MET A 274 -10.09 -22.13 -19.30
CA MET A 274 -9.10 -22.28 -18.24
C MET A 274 -7.73 -21.90 -18.76
N MET A 275 -7.13 -20.87 -18.18
CA MET A 275 -5.79 -20.39 -18.54
C MET A 275 -4.70 -21.20 -17.84
N GLY A 276 -4.93 -21.63 -16.61
CA GLY A 276 -4.00 -22.41 -15.79
C GLY A 276 -4.17 -22.15 -14.30
N THR A 277 -3.28 -22.72 -13.49
CA THR A 277 -3.30 -22.62 -12.03
C THR A 277 -2.24 -21.64 -11.56
N ILE A 278 -2.55 -20.81 -10.57
CA ILE A 278 -1.60 -19.92 -9.88
C ILE A 278 -1.43 -20.39 -8.43
N GLU A 279 -0.19 -20.34 -7.96
CA GLU A 279 0.17 -20.53 -6.57
C GLU A 279 0.85 -19.25 -6.03
N LEU A 280 0.20 -18.61 -5.06
CA LEU A 280 0.72 -17.43 -4.37
C LEU A 280 1.35 -17.83 -3.04
N LYS A 281 2.47 -17.21 -2.70
CA LYS A 281 3.16 -17.36 -1.40
C LYS A 281 2.69 -16.34 -0.37
N VAL A 282 1.47 -15.86 -0.52
CA VAL A 282 0.82 -14.93 0.41
C VAL A 282 -0.62 -15.39 0.65
N PRO A 283 -1.10 -15.37 1.90
CA PRO A 283 -2.40 -15.89 2.25
C PRO A 283 -3.51 -14.85 2.00
N GLY A 284 -4.74 -15.32 2.09
CA GLY A 284 -5.92 -14.47 2.13
C GLY A 284 -6.64 -14.32 0.78
N ARG A 285 -7.98 -14.33 0.85
CA ARG A 285 -8.86 -14.15 -0.30
C ARG A 285 -8.59 -12.83 -1.04
N TYR A 286 -8.30 -11.77 -0.29
CA TYR A 286 -7.96 -10.45 -0.86
C TYR A 286 -6.69 -10.49 -1.72
N ASN A 287 -5.69 -11.30 -1.37
CA ASN A 287 -4.50 -11.45 -2.21
C ASN A 287 -4.77 -12.23 -3.50
N VAL A 288 -5.73 -13.14 -3.50
CA VAL A 288 -6.22 -13.78 -4.73
C VAL A 288 -6.88 -12.74 -5.64
N LEU A 289 -7.71 -11.84 -5.09
CA LEU A 289 -8.31 -10.73 -5.85
C LEU A 289 -7.25 -9.78 -6.38
N ASN A 290 -6.25 -9.41 -5.57
CA ASN A 290 -5.12 -8.57 -6.00
C ASN A 290 -4.34 -9.23 -7.16
N ALA A 291 -4.12 -10.55 -7.09
CA ALA A 291 -3.46 -11.30 -8.16
C ALA A 291 -4.31 -11.37 -9.43
N LEU A 292 -5.64 -11.54 -9.33
CA LEU A 292 -6.53 -11.52 -10.48
C LEU A 292 -6.52 -10.15 -11.19
N ALA A 293 -6.41 -9.05 -10.44
CA ALA A 293 -6.21 -7.72 -11.02
C ALA A 293 -4.91 -7.65 -11.85
N ALA A 294 -3.81 -8.19 -11.31
CA ALA A 294 -2.54 -8.25 -12.03
C ALA A 294 -2.60 -9.20 -13.25
N VAL A 295 -3.33 -10.32 -13.16
CA VAL A 295 -3.64 -11.22 -14.29
C VAL A 295 -4.40 -10.45 -15.37
N ALA A 296 -5.44 -9.69 -15.00
CA ALA A 296 -6.23 -8.90 -15.93
C ALA A 296 -5.37 -7.88 -16.69
N VAL A 297 -4.49 -7.17 -15.98
CA VAL A 297 -3.51 -6.27 -16.61
C VAL A 297 -2.56 -7.04 -17.54
N GLY A 298 -2.08 -8.21 -17.12
CA GLY A 298 -1.21 -9.05 -17.96
C GLY A 298 -1.89 -9.48 -19.27
N ILE A 299 -3.17 -9.89 -19.20
CA ILE A 299 -3.98 -10.25 -20.37
C ILE A 299 -4.16 -9.04 -21.30
N GLU A 300 -4.48 -7.86 -20.76
CA GLU A 300 -4.62 -6.61 -21.51
C GLU A 300 -3.33 -6.16 -22.22
N LEU A 301 -2.19 -6.62 -21.76
CA LEU A 301 -0.86 -6.37 -22.36
C LEU A 301 -0.34 -7.54 -23.21
N ASP A 302 -1.18 -8.53 -23.51
CA ASP A 302 -0.81 -9.76 -24.23
C ASP A 302 0.38 -10.51 -23.61
N VAL A 303 0.53 -10.46 -22.27
CA VAL A 303 1.56 -11.24 -21.55
C VAL A 303 1.15 -12.71 -21.54
N PRO A 304 1.99 -13.63 -22.01
CA PRO A 304 1.71 -15.07 -21.95
C PRO A 304 1.42 -15.52 -20.51
N PHE A 305 0.42 -16.41 -20.33
CA PHE A 305 -0.01 -16.84 -19.00
C PHE A 305 1.12 -17.48 -18.18
N GLU A 306 2.04 -18.21 -18.81
CA GLU A 306 3.21 -18.81 -18.17
C GLU A 306 4.11 -17.73 -17.52
N LYS A 307 4.22 -16.56 -18.13
CA LYS A 307 4.96 -15.43 -17.56
C LYS A 307 4.20 -14.77 -16.42
N ILE A 308 2.87 -14.64 -16.55
CA ILE A 308 2.01 -14.16 -15.45
C ILE A 308 2.14 -15.09 -14.24
N HIS A 309 2.03 -16.40 -14.45
CA HIS A 309 2.24 -17.42 -13.43
C HIS A 309 3.62 -17.29 -12.76
N ALA A 310 4.69 -17.23 -13.56
CA ALA A 310 6.06 -17.10 -13.05
C ALA A 310 6.27 -15.84 -12.21
N ALA A 311 5.69 -14.71 -12.65
CA ALA A 311 5.73 -13.45 -11.92
C ALA A 311 5.06 -13.56 -10.53
N LEU A 312 3.84 -14.10 -10.50
CA LEU A 312 3.04 -14.22 -9.27
C LEU A 312 3.62 -15.28 -8.31
N ALA A 313 4.19 -16.36 -8.80
CA ALA A 313 4.89 -17.36 -7.99
C ALA A 313 6.16 -16.81 -7.30
N ARG A 314 6.75 -15.74 -7.83
CA ARG A 314 7.91 -15.04 -7.23
C ARG A 314 7.49 -13.96 -6.23
N PHE A 315 6.22 -13.58 -6.20
CA PHE A 315 5.74 -12.58 -5.27
C PHE A 315 5.80 -13.11 -3.83
N SER A 316 6.62 -12.49 -3.00
CA SER A 316 6.87 -12.88 -1.60
C SER A 316 6.24 -11.91 -0.59
N GLY A 317 5.34 -11.04 -1.04
CA GLY A 317 4.65 -10.07 -0.20
C GLY A 317 5.24 -8.66 -0.25
N VAL A 318 4.59 -7.78 0.47
CA VAL A 318 5.01 -6.39 0.71
C VAL A 318 5.34 -6.25 2.19
N HIS A 319 6.35 -5.45 2.53
CA HIS A 319 6.69 -5.18 3.94
C HIS A 319 5.45 -4.71 4.71
N ARG A 320 5.22 -5.31 5.86
CA ARG A 320 4.06 -5.06 6.71
C ARG A 320 2.69 -5.42 6.08
N ARG A 321 2.62 -6.34 5.13
CA ARG A 321 1.38 -6.88 4.59
C ARG A 321 1.39 -8.39 4.74
N PHE A 322 0.84 -8.88 5.85
CA PHE A 322 0.90 -10.26 6.29
C PHE A 322 2.35 -10.81 6.27
N GLU A 323 3.29 -10.00 6.79
CA GLU A 323 4.72 -10.29 6.74
C GLU A 323 5.09 -11.34 7.78
N HIS A 324 5.67 -12.45 7.34
CA HIS A 324 6.25 -13.46 8.21
C HIS A 324 7.53 -12.91 8.88
N VAL A 325 7.46 -12.64 10.19
CA VAL A 325 8.60 -12.13 10.96
C VAL A 325 9.54 -13.27 11.35
N GLY A 326 8.98 -14.40 11.78
CA GLY A 326 9.73 -15.60 12.15
C GLY A 326 8.92 -16.54 13.03
N GLU A 327 9.49 -17.72 13.33
CA GLU A 327 8.93 -18.69 14.28
C GLU A 327 10.00 -19.05 15.30
N ALA A 328 9.69 -18.96 16.61
CA ALA A 328 10.57 -19.33 17.71
C ALA A 328 9.74 -19.83 18.91
N SER A 329 10.27 -20.76 19.68
CA SER A 329 9.57 -21.40 20.82
C SER A 329 8.20 -21.98 20.44
N GLY A 330 8.04 -22.42 19.17
CA GLY A 330 6.77 -22.91 18.63
C GLY A 330 5.72 -21.82 18.37
N VAL A 331 6.09 -20.54 18.48
CA VAL A 331 5.21 -19.37 18.23
C VAL A 331 5.59 -18.74 16.90
N LEU A 332 4.62 -18.62 16.01
CA LEU A 332 4.74 -17.89 14.73
C LEU A 332 4.41 -16.42 14.96
N VAL A 333 5.26 -15.52 14.48
CA VAL A 333 5.02 -14.06 14.53
C VAL A 333 4.83 -13.50 13.13
N VAL A 334 3.72 -12.80 12.93
CA VAL A 334 3.32 -12.15 11.67
C VAL A 334 3.03 -10.67 11.94
N ASP A 335 3.39 -9.79 11.03
CA ASP A 335 3.06 -8.36 11.07
C ASP A 335 2.16 -7.95 9.91
N ASP A 336 1.14 -7.13 10.22
CA ASP A 336 0.26 -6.58 9.21
C ASP A 336 -0.02 -5.09 9.44
N TYR A 337 -0.14 -4.35 8.36
CA TYR A 337 -0.43 -2.91 8.38
C TYR A 337 -1.92 -2.62 8.66
N ALA A 338 -2.77 -3.64 8.77
CA ALA A 338 -4.21 -3.52 8.97
C ALA A 338 -4.54 -2.52 10.08
N HIS A 339 -5.28 -1.48 9.71
CA HIS A 339 -5.62 -0.35 10.57
C HIS A 339 -7.05 0.18 10.33
N HIS A 340 -7.79 -0.45 9.43
CA HIS A 340 -9.23 -0.28 9.21
C HIS A 340 -9.96 -1.56 9.65
N PRO A 341 -11.22 -1.48 10.17
CA PRO A 341 -11.95 -2.66 10.61
C PRO A 341 -12.04 -3.77 9.57
N THR A 342 -12.29 -3.43 8.30
CA THR A 342 -12.36 -4.38 7.18
C THR A 342 -11.01 -5.08 6.96
N GLU A 343 -9.90 -4.36 7.03
CA GLU A 343 -8.56 -4.95 6.91
C GLU A 343 -8.26 -5.91 8.07
N VAL A 344 -8.64 -5.53 9.30
CA VAL A 344 -8.48 -6.39 10.49
C VAL A 344 -9.24 -7.71 10.31
N VAL A 345 -10.51 -7.65 9.91
CA VAL A 345 -11.32 -8.85 9.64
C VAL A 345 -10.66 -9.71 8.57
N ALA A 346 -10.25 -9.12 7.45
CA ALA A 346 -9.63 -9.85 6.34
C ALA A 346 -8.31 -10.53 6.74
N THR A 347 -7.47 -9.85 7.56
CA THR A 347 -6.21 -10.40 8.08
C THR A 347 -6.47 -11.56 9.03
N LEU A 348 -7.45 -11.45 9.92
CA LEU A 348 -7.84 -12.53 10.84
C LEU A 348 -8.44 -13.73 10.10
N GLU A 349 -9.27 -13.51 9.09
CA GLU A 349 -9.77 -14.58 8.22
C GLU A 349 -8.65 -15.31 7.49
N ALA A 350 -7.65 -14.58 7.01
CA ALA A 350 -6.48 -15.16 6.36
C ALA A 350 -5.67 -16.03 7.34
N ALA A 351 -5.46 -15.56 8.57
CA ALA A 351 -4.76 -16.29 9.62
C ALA A 351 -5.50 -17.57 10.01
N ASN A 352 -6.82 -17.49 10.27
CA ASN A 352 -7.63 -18.67 10.61
C ASN A 352 -7.65 -19.71 9.49
N ALA A 353 -7.74 -19.26 8.24
CA ALA A 353 -7.72 -20.15 7.09
C ALA A 353 -6.35 -20.82 6.87
N GLY A 354 -5.26 -20.10 7.15
CA GLY A 354 -3.90 -20.62 7.03
C GLY A 354 -3.51 -21.58 8.16
N TRP A 355 -3.99 -21.31 9.36
CA TRP A 355 -3.64 -22.10 10.57
C TRP A 355 -4.88 -22.47 11.39
N PRO A 356 -5.78 -23.31 10.88
CA PRO A 356 -7.09 -23.58 11.51
C PRO A 356 -6.99 -24.26 12.89
N ASN A 357 -5.83 -24.82 13.23
CA ASN A 357 -5.60 -25.55 14.49
C ASN A 357 -4.66 -24.80 15.45
N ARG A 358 -4.28 -23.56 15.14
CA ARG A 358 -3.43 -22.75 16.02
C ARG A 358 -4.23 -21.63 16.67
N ARG A 359 -3.93 -21.29 17.91
CA ARG A 359 -4.53 -20.18 18.63
C ARG A 359 -4.01 -18.87 18.04
N ILE A 360 -4.91 -17.96 17.69
CA ILE A 360 -4.58 -16.64 17.13
C ILE A 360 -4.57 -15.61 18.26
N VAL A 361 -3.42 -14.95 18.44
CA VAL A 361 -3.22 -13.89 19.43
C VAL A 361 -2.93 -12.58 18.69
N THR A 362 -3.84 -11.64 18.77
CA THR A 362 -3.72 -10.36 18.06
C THR A 362 -3.24 -9.26 18.99
N VAL A 363 -2.21 -8.53 18.58
CA VAL A 363 -1.75 -7.28 19.19
C VAL A 363 -2.10 -6.13 18.25
N PHE A 364 -3.10 -5.34 18.63
CA PHE A 364 -3.61 -4.25 17.80
C PHE A 364 -3.21 -2.87 18.33
N GLN A 365 -2.65 -2.03 17.46
CA GLN A 365 -2.39 -0.62 17.71
C GLN A 365 -3.34 0.22 16.87
N PRO A 366 -4.36 0.87 17.47
CA PRO A 366 -5.21 1.80 16.75
C PRO A 366 -4.39 2.94 16.14
N HIS A 367 -4.81 3.45 15.00
CA HIS A 367 -4.14 4.52 14.27
C HIS A 367 -5.10 5.68 14.02
N LEU A 368 -4.71 6.90 14.43
CA LEU A 368 -5.49 8.13 14.45
C LEU A 368 -6.62 8.13 15.51
N TYR A 369 -6.75 9.24 16.20
CA TYR A 369 -7.83 9.45 17.17
C TYR A 369 -9.18 9.58 16.47
N SER A 370 -9.23 10.31 15.35
CA SER A 370 -10.43 10.47 14.53
C SER A 370 -10.97 9.12 14.05
N ARG A 371 -10.12 8.28 13.45
CA ARG A 371 -10.53 6.94 12.98
C ARG A 371 -11.02 6.05 14.12
N THR A 372 -10.34 6.08 15.27
CA THR A 372 -10.75 5.29 16.43
C THR A 372 -12.13 5.71 16.92
N ARG A 373 -12.44 7.02 16.94
CA ARG A 373 -13.75 7.55 17.28
C ARG A 373 -14.81 7.14 16.26
N ASP A 374 -14.54 7.36 14.98
CA ASP A 374 -15.55 7.22 13.91
C ASP A 374 -15.89 5.75 13.63
N PHE A 375 -14.96 4.83 13.85
CA PHE A 375 -15.13 3.39 13.64
C PHE A 375 -15.11 2.55 14.93
N GLU A 376 -15.34 3.16 16.12
CA GLU A 376 -15.29 2.47 17.42
C GLU A 376 -16.08 1.17 17.43
N ASP A 377 -17.35 1.24 16.99
CA ASP A 377 -18.27 0.09 17.00
C ASP A 377 -17.85 -0.99 15.98
N ALA A 378 -17.35 -0.58 14.83
CA ALA A 378 -16.84 -1.50 13.81
C ALA A 378 -15.55 -2.20 14.28
N PHE A 379 -14.61 -1.47 14.90
CA PHE A 379 -13.43 -2.08 15.52
C PHE A 379 -13.80 -3.05 16.64
N ALA A 380 -14.73 -2.68 17.52
CA ALA A 380 -15.16 -3.55 18.61
C ALA A 380 -15.66 -4.93 18.11
N ARG A 381 -16.17 -5.00 16.89
CA ARG A 381 -16.67 -6.25 16.24
C ARG A 381 -15.65 -6.91 15.32
N ALA A 382 -14.55 -6.25 14.98
CA ALA A 382 -13.62 -6.77 13.99
C ALA A 382 -12.77 -7.96 14.49
N PHE A 383 -12.69 -8.18 15.82
CA PHE A 383 -11.73 -9.12 16.42
C PHE A 383 -12.32 -10.48 16.80
N PHE A 384 -13.54 -10.83 16.37
CA PHE A 384 -14.15 -12.11 16.74
C PHE A 384 -13.45 -13.36 16.20
N ASN A 385 -12.58 -13.18 15.21
CA ASN A 385 -11.76 -14.24 14.63
C ASN A 385 -10.36 -14.36 15.27
N THR A 386 -10.13 -13.73 16.44
CA THR A 386 -8.93 -13.98 17.26
C THR A 386 -9.30 -14.59 18.61
N ASP A 387 -8.45 -15.46 19.13
CA ASP A 387 -8.69 -16.12 20.44
C ASP A 387 -8.33 -15.19 21.60
N VAL A 388 -7.31 -14.34 21.42
CA VAL A 388 -6.87 -13.36 22.41
C VAL A 388 -6.60 -12.04 21.72
N LEU A 389 -7.20 -10.97 22.23
CA LEU A 389 -6.98 -9.61 21.77
C LEU A 389 -6.16 -8.82 22.79
N VAL A 390 -5.07 -8.22 22.35
CA VAL A 390 -4.27 -7.27 23.14
C VAL A 390 -4.30 -5.92 22.42
N VAL A 391 -4.92 -4.91 23.02
CA VAL A 391 -5.01 -3.56 22.45
C VAL A 391 -4.00 -2.65 23.13
N THR A 392 -3.28 -1.85 22.36
CA THR A 392 -2.39 -0.80 22.87
C THR A 392 -3.07 0.56 22.81
N ASP A 393 -2.35 1.59 23.26
CA ASP A 393 -2.83 2.94 23.05
C ASP A 393 -2.66 3.40 21.60
N ILE A 394 -3.40 4.45 21.22
CA ILE A 394 -3.49 4.97 19.86
C ILE A 394 -2.14 5.53 19.41
N PHE A 395 -1.79 5.26 18.15
CA PHE A 395 -0.74 5.98 17.44
C PHE A 395 -1.37 7.18 16.72
N GLY A 396 -1.23 8.37 17.32
CA GLY A 396 -1.85 9.59 16.83
C GLY A 396 -1.28 10.13 15.51
N ALA A 397 -0.07 9.65 15.12
CA ALA A 397 0.66 10.15 13.94
C ALA A 397 0.78 11.69 13.97
N ARG A 398 -0.02 12.40 13.18
CA ARG A 398 -0.06 13.87 13.10
C ARG A 398 -1.25 14.50 13.81
N GLU A 399 -2.13 13.70 14.42
CA GLU A 399 -3.29 14.19 15.15
C GLU A 399 -2.95 14.49 16.60
N GLU A 400 -3.52 15.55 17.13
CA GLU A 400 -3.52 15.81 18.57
C GLU A 400 -4.51 14.88 19.28
N PRO A 401 -4.25 14.50 20.53
CA PRO A 401 -5.15 13.66 21.30
C PRO A 401 -6.56 14.27 21.40
N ILE A 402 -7.58 13.44 21.18
CA ILE A 402 -8.98 13.82 21.38
C ILE A 402 -9.40 13.36 22.79
N GLU A 403 -9.95 14.27 23.59
CA GLU A 403 -10.38 13.97 24.95
C GLU A 403 -11.37 12.79 24.99
N GLY A 404 -11.09 11.81 25.83
CA GLY A 404 -11.90 10.60 25.99
C GLY A 404 -11.77 9.58 24.87
N ILE A 405 -10.85 9.75 23.90
CA ILE A 405 -10.57 8.77 22.85
C ILE A 405 -9.19 8.16 23.09
N ASP A 406 -9.17 6.88 23.44
CA ASP A 406 -7.96 6.07 23.65
C ASP A 406 -8.18 4.63 23.16
N GLY A 407 -7.14 3.80 23.23
CA GLY A 407 -7.22 2.39 22.78
C GLY A 407 -8.12 1.52 23.66
N ARG A 408 -8.41 1.93 24.91
CA ARG A 408 -9.30 1.24 25.84
C ARG A 408 -10.71 1.11 25.27
N ARG A 409 -11.19 2.11 24.52
CA ARG A 409 -12.53 2.07 23.92
C ARG A 409 -12.74 0.85 23.04
N ILE A 410 -11.74 0.47 22.24
CA ILE A 410 -11.79 -0.73 21.40
C ILE A 410 -11.79 -1.99 22.29
N ALA A 411 -10.93 -2.04 23.31
CA ALA A 411 -10.86 -3.17 24.22
C ALA A 411 -12.18 -3.38 24.96
N ASP A 412 -12.71 -2.34 25.62
CA ASP A 412 -13.97 -2.37 26.35
C ASP A 412 -15.15 -2.67 25.40
N GLY A 413 -15.09 -2.14 24.16
CA GLY A 413 -16.06 -2.42 23.11
C GLY A 413 -16.09 -3.90 22.72
N ALA A 414 -14.92 -4.50 22.50
CA ALA A 414 -14.80 -5.92 22.14
C ALA A 414 -15.33 -6.82 23.28
N GLU A 415 -14.99 -6.51 24.54
CA GLU A 415 -15.56 -7.24 25.71
C GLU A 415 -17.08 -7.09 25.77
N ARG A 416 -17.60 -5.86 25.59
CA ARG A 416 -19.04 -5.57 25.60
C ARG A 416 -19.80 -6.37 24.52
N TYR A 417 -19.19 -6.61 23.37
CA TYR A 417 -19.74 -7.48 22.32
C TYR A 417 -19.48 -8.97 22.55
N GLY A 418 -18.80 -9.36 23.63
CA GLY A 418 -18.67 -10.75 24.06
C GLY A 418 -17.36 -11.43 23.69
N HIS A 419 -16.32 -10.68 23.32
CA HIS A 419 -14.97 -11.26 23.15
C HIS A 419 -14.46 -11.75 24.51
N ARG A 420 -13.97 -13.01 24.58
CA ARG A 420 -13.73 -13.69 25.86
C ARG A 420 -12.40 -13.39 26.51
N ALA A 421 -11.41 -12.96 25.74
CA ALA A 421 -10.05 -12.72 26.22
C ALA A 421 -9.51 -11.41 25.60
N VAL A 422 -9.69 -10.31 26.31
CA VAL A 422 -9.22 -8.98 25.90
C VAL A 422 -8.27 -8.45 26.97
N HIS A 423 -7.20 -7.83 26.53
CA HIS A 423 -6.22 -7.16 27.36
C HIS A 423 -5.94 -5.76 26.83
N TYR A 424 -5.88 -4.78 27.71
CA TYR A 424 -5.44 -3.44 27.35
C TYR A 424 -4.06 -3.14 27.95
N VAL A 425 -3.07 -2.95 27.07
CA VAL A 425 -1.69 -2.66 27.44
C VAL A 425 -1.25 -1.33 26.80
N PRO A 426 -1.59 -0.19 27.41
CA PRO A 426 -1.34 1.13 26.80
C PRO A 426 0.14 1.42 26.55
N ASP A 427 1.02 1.02 27.46
CA ASP A 427 2.46 1.20 27.33
C ASP A 427 3.08 0.07 26.50
N LYS A 428 3.32 0.34 25.22
CA LYS A 428 3.95 -0.61 24.28
C LYS A 428 5.30 -1.15 24.76
N LYS A 429 6.02 -0.44 25.62
CA LYS A 429 7.31 -0.91 26.15
C LYS A 429 7.15 -2.17 27.01
N LYS A 430 5.97 -2.33 27.61
CA LYS A 430 5.62 -3.53 28.42
C LYS A 430 5.14 -4.71 27.59
N LEU A 431 4.79 -4.49 26.32
CA LEU A 431 4.24 -5.53 25.46
C LEU A 431 5.12 -6.79 25.35
N PRO A 432 6.45 -6.71 25.09
CA PRO A 432 7.24 -7.91 24.92
C PRO A 432 7.21 -8.81 26.17
N ASP A 433 7.31 -8.24 27.38
CA ASP A 433 7.28 -9.02 28.62
C ASP A 433 5.88 -9.55 28.92
N PHE A 434 4.85 -8.76 28.68
CA PHE A 434 3.46 -9.19 28.80
C PHE A 434 3.15 -10.38 27.89
N MET A 435 3.56 -10.30 26.61
CA MET A 435 3.33 -11.34 25.63
C MET A 435 4.06 -12.64 25.98
N LEU A 436 5.29 -12.59 26.48
CA LEU A 436 5.99 -13.80 26.93
C LEU A 436 5.23 -14.55 28.04
N GLY A 437 4.53 -13.84 28.92
CA GLY A 437 3.69 -14.44 29.97
C GLY A 437 2.36 -15.03 29.45
N LEU A 438 1.93 -14.61 28.25
CA LEU A 438 0.65 -14.97 27.66
C LEU A 438 0.74 -16.09 26.61
N LEU A 439 1.84 -16.08 25.84
CA LEU A 439 2.03 -16.95 24.67
C LEU A 439 2.31 -18.39 25.05
N GLN A 440 1.88 -19.31 24.19
CA GLN A 440 2.07 -20.75 24.32
C GLN A 440 2.61 -21.32 23.00
N PRO A 441 3.38 -22.43 23.05
CA PRO A 441 3.76 -23.15 21.84
C PRO A 441 2.52 -23.53 21.02
N GLY A 442 2.55 -23.26 19.72
CA GLY A 442 1.41 -23.44 18.83
C GLY A 442 0.66 -22.14 18.50
N ASP A 443 0.97 -21.01 19.15
CA ASP A 443 0.32 -19.73 18.86
C ASP A 443 0.77 -19.12 17.54
N VAL A 444 -0.14 -18.33 16.94
CA VAL A 444 0.18 -17.36 15.89
C VAL A 444 -0.06 -15.96 16.47
N VAL A 445 0.97 -15.16 16.52
CA VAL A 445 0.93 -13.76 16.96
C VAL A 445 0.79 -12.86 15.74
N LEU A 446 -0.27 -12.06 15.70
CA LEU A 446 -0.49 -11.04 14.70
C LEU A 446 -0.28 -9.65 15.31
N THR A 447 0.77 -8.93 14.90
CA THR A 447 0.89 -7.50 15.21
C THR A 447 0.22 -6.70 14.11
N MET A 448 -0.78 -5.87 14.46
CA MET A 448 -1.57 -5.11 13.50
C MET A 448 -1.60 -3.62 13.81
N GLY A 449 -1.46 -2.78 12.78
CA GLY A 449 -1.60 -1.33 12.88
C GLY A 449 -0.65 -0.54 11.98
N ALA A 450 -1.05 0.65 11.54
CA ALA A 450 -0.25 1.50 10.66
C ALA A 450 0.91 2.23 11.37
N GLY A 451 0.94 2.22 12.72
CA GLY A 451 1.97 2.85 13.53
C GLY A 451 3.27 2.06 13.63
N ASP A 452 3.86 2.08 14.82
CA ASP A 452 5.16 1.46 15.11
C ASP A 452 5.08 0.07 15.77
N ILE A 453 3.89 -0.55 15.82
CA ILE A 453 3.66 -1.84 16.48
C ILE A 453 4.53 -2.97 15.91
N TRP A 454 4.85 -2.92 14.63
CA TRP A 454 5.73 -3.88 13.96
C TRP A 454 7.12 -4.02 14.64
N ARG A 455 7.62 -2.92 15.23
CA ARG A 455 8.88 -2.94 15.99
C ARG A 455 8.76 -3.79 17.24
N TYR A 456 7.59 -3.81 17.86
CA TYR A 456 7.30 -4.62 19.04
C TYR A 456 7.06 -6.08 18.68
N GLY A 457 6.46 -6.37 17.52
CA GLY A 457 6.41 -7.72 16.98
C GLY A 457 7.81 -8.35 16.83
N ARG A 458 8.76 -7.58 16.27
CA ARG A 458 10.17 -8.03 16.18
C ARG A 458 10.84 -8.21 17.55
N LYS A 459 10.54 -7.34 18.54
CA LYS A 459 11.06 -7.50 19.90
C LYS A 459 10.46 -8.73 20.61
N ILE A 460 9.18 -9.01 20.40
CA ILE A 460 8.54 -10.23 20.90
C ILE A 460 9.26 -11.45 20.31
N PHE A 461 9.48 -11.47 19.01
CA PHE A 461 10.21 -12.55 18.34
C PHE A 461 11.64 -12.74 18.87
N GLN A 462 12.39 -11.65 19.03
CA GLN A 462 13.75 -11.71 19.61
C GLN A 462 13.75 -12.34 21.01
N LYS A 463 12.82 -11.94 21.88
CA LYS A 463 12.69 -12.51 23.24
C LYS A 463 12.29 -13.99 23.22
N LEU A 464 11.47 -14.44 22.28
CA LEU A 464 11.15 -15.86 22.09
C LEU A 464 12.40 -16.66 21.69
N GLN A 465 13.25 -16.10 20.82
CA GLN A 465 14.54 -16.71 20.45
C GLN A 465 15.52 -16.80 21.64
N GLU A 466 15.61 -15.74 22.45
CA GLU A 466 16.45 -15.70 23.66
C GLU A 466 16.03 -16.80 24.66
N ASN A 467 14.73 -17.02 24.84
CA ASN A 467 14.20 -18.08 25.70
C ASN A 467 14.52 -19.50 25.17
N GLU A 468 14.51 -19.71 23.86
CA GLU A 468 14.94 -20.96 23.24
C GLU A 468 16.44 -21.26 23.51
N GLY A 469 17.29 -20.23 23.35
CA GLY A 469 18.74 -20.36 23.57
C GLY A 469 19.16 -20.51 25.03
N GLY A 470 18.29 -20.11 25.98
CA GLY A 470 18.55 -20.23 27.42
C GLY A 470 18.11 -21.56 28.06
N MET A 471 17.46 -22.45 27.30
CA MET A 471 17.01 -23.77 27.73
C MET A 471 17.88 -24.91 27.17
N GLY A 472 18.99 -24.59 26.47
CA GLY A 472 19.93 -25.53 25.87
C GLY A 472 21.18 -25.80 26.73
#